data_78a50b055b2254e6c8d40bc33728bf15
#
_entry.id   78a50b055b2254e6c8d40bc33728bf15
#
_cell.length_a   1.000
_cell.length_b   1.000
_cell.length_c   1.000
_cell.angle_alpha   90.00
_cell.angle_beta   90.00
_cell.angle_gamma   90.00
#
_symmetry.space_group_name_H-M   'P 1'
#
loop_
_entity.id
_entity.type
_entity.pdbx_description
1 polymer ?
#
loop_
_entity_poly.entity_id
_entity_poly.type
_entity_poly.pdbx_seq_one_letter_code
_entity_poly.pdbx_strand_id
1 'polypeptide(L)'
;MPRLRVADHQFFASNGSSITLGSNGKLTLALQNFGAKTAYNVKLNFKLPKNVYNTESPEMVIDSIAPGEVATLDYGFLVNKRFEGDSIAVMLSAAEDSHSSYINEAYKVKVGEYLTAASSIKINGQVARHNLQPQDFHLSFKSELLENIPELHLLTLQSHLQIHQM
;
A
#
# COMPACT_ATOMS: atom_id res chain seq x y z
N MET A 1 19.70 22.79 3.99
CA MET A 1 20.03 21.35 3.95
C MET A 1 18.80 20.58 3.44
N PRO A 2 18.98 19.55 2.61
CA PRO A 2 17.89 18.63 2.31
C PRO A 2 17.47 17.88 3.58
N ARG A 3 16.20 17.52 3.66
CA ARG A 3 15.63 16.70 4.75
C ARG A 3 14.61 15.74 4.16
N LEU A 4 14.89 14.46 4.23
CA LEU A 4 14.03 13.41 3.69
C LEU A 4 13.19 12.78 4.81
N ARG A 5 11.95 12.44 4.47
CA ARG A 5 11.07 11.63 5.30
C ARG A 5 10.17 10.75 4.41
N VAL A 6 9.73 9.64 4.92
CA VAL A 6 8.61 8.93 4.33
C VAL A 6 7.33 9.60 4.79
N ALA A 7 6.63 10.24 3.85
CA ALA A 7 5.40 10.98 4.13
C ALA A 7 4.19 10.04 4.21
N ASP A 8 4.24 8.93 3.44
CA ASP A 8 3.19 7.91 3.43
C ASP A 8 3.76 6.58 2.95
N HIS A 9 3.11 5.49 3.35
CA HIS A 9 3.40 4.15 2.86
C HIS A 9 2.14 3.30 2.81
N GLN A 10 2.09 2.38 1.85
CA GLN A 10 0.97 1.47 1.70
C GLN A 10 1.44 0.13 1.13
N PHE A 11 0.88 -0.97 1.68
CA PHE A 11 1.07 -2.30 1.13
C PHE A 11 -0.09 -2.70 0.22
N PHE A 12 0.25 -3.40 -0.87
CA PHE A 12 -0.71 -3.97 -1.80
C PHE A 12 -0.42 -5.45 -1.98
N ALA A 13 -1.45 -6.24 -2.15
CA ALA A 13 -1.35 -7.65 -2.51
C ALA A 13 -1.70 -7.84 -3.98
N SER A 14 -1.00 -8.73 -4.67
CA SER A 14 -1.27 -9.04 -6.09
C SER A 14 -2.65 -9.67 -6.33
N ASN A 15 -3.22 -10.32 -5.31
CA ASN A 15 -4.57 -10.88 -5.34
C ASN A 15 -5.66 -9.85 -5.00
N GLY A 16 -5.27 -8.59 -4.76
CA GLY A 16 -6.19 -7.49 -4.46
C GLY A 16 -6.71 -7.44 -3.02
N SER A 17 -6.42 -8.41 -2.16
CA SER A 17 -6.99 -8.47 -0.81
C SER A 17 -6.00 -8.71 0.31
N SER A 18 -5.08 -9.65 0.18
CA SER A 18 -4.15 -9.97 1.28
C SER A 18 -2.83 -10.50 0.76
N ILE A 19 -1.74 -10.24 1.50
CA ILE A 19 -0.44 -10.85 1.25
C ILE A 19 -0.43 -12.22 1.92
N THR A 20 -0.33 -13.27 1.12
CA THR A 20 -0.35 -14.67 1.58
C THR A 20 0.94 -15.39 1.22
N LEU A 21 1.14 -16.57 1.81
CA LEU A 21 2.26 -17.44 1.43
C LEU A 21 2.18 -17.83 -0.05
N GLY A 22 3.26 -17.63 -0.77
CA GLY A 22 3.34 -17.87 -2.21
C GLY A 22 2.79 -16.76 -3.09
N SER A 23 2.41 -15.60 -2.52
CA SER A 23 1.91 -14.45 -3.28
C SER A 23 2.94 -13.33 -3.38
N ASN A 24 2.72 -12.45 -4.35
CA ASN A 24 3.47 -11.20 -4.47
C ASN A 24 2.81 -10.11 -3.65
N GLY A 25 3.63 -9.26 -3.06
CA GLY A 25 3.25 -8.04 -2.41
C GLY A 25 4.02 -6.86 -3.00
N LYS A 26 3.51 -5.67 -2.75
CA LYS A 26 4.14 -4.41 -3.14
C LYS A 26 4.03 -3.41 -2.00
N LEU A 27 5.13 -2.72 -1.70
CA LEU A 27 5.17 -1.57 -0.82
C LEU A 27 5.29 -0.31 -1.68
N THR A 28 4.33 0.57 -1.59
CA THR A 28 4.39 1.91 -2.19
C THR A 28 4.79 2.92 -1.11
N LEU A 29 5.78 3.73 -1.41
CA LEU A 29 6.31 4.77 -0.53
C LEU A 29 6.18 6.14 -1.18
N ALA A 30 5.83 7.14 -0.39
CA ALA A 30 5.90 8.55 -0.74
C ALA A 30 7.06 9.20 0.05
N LEU A 31 8.17 9.46 -0.63
CA LEU A 31 9.36 10.08 -0.05
C LEU A 31 9.32 11.58 -0.29
N GLN A 32 9.32 12.38 0.76
CA GLN A 32 9.26 13.84 0.70
C GLN A 32 10.56 14.48 1.14
N ASN A 33 10.99 15.48 0.38
CA ASN A 33 12.01 16.42 0.85
C ASN A 33 11.33 17.64 1.51
N PHE A 34 11.32 17.69 2.84
CA PHE A 34 10.81 18.83 3.60
C PHE A 34 11.89 19.85 3.99
N GLY A 35 13.10 19.69 3.46
CA GLY A 35 14.21 20.62 3.64
C GLY A 35 14.16 21.81 2.68
N ALA A 36 15.10 22.73 2.84
CA ALA A 36 15.20 23.95 2.05
C ALA A 36 16.11 23.83 0.81
N LYS A 37 16.76 22.68 0.62
CA LYS A 37 17.64 22.41 -0.54
C LYS A 37 17.22 21.10 -1.21
N THR A 38 17.47 21.01 -2.51
CA THR A 38 17.26 19.77 -3.28
C THR A 38 18.15 18.65 -2.73
N ALA A 39 17.56 17.48 -2.55
CA ALA A 39 18.27 16.24 -2.30
C ALA A 39 18.67 15.61 -3.65
N TYR A 40 19.93 15.27 -3.81
CA TYR A 40 20.47 14.67 -5.02
C TYR A 40 20.90 13.23 -4.76
N ASN A 41 20.78 12.38 -5.80
CA ASN A 41 21.22 10.98 -5.79
C ASN A 41 20.75 10.25 -4.53
N VAL A 42 19.44 10.32 -4.29
CA VAL A 42 18.83 9.67 -3.13
C VAL A 42 18.86 8.15 -3.33
N LYS A 43 19.75 7.50 -2.62
CA LYS A 43 19.95 6.04 -2.66
C LYS A 43 19.07 5.38 -1.63
N LEU A 44 18.19 4.49 -2.09
CA LEU A 44 17.33 3.67 -1.25
C LEU A 44 17.83 2.23 -1.29
N ASN A 45 17.82 1.57 -0.15
CA ASN A 45 18.12 0.16 -0.03
C ASN A 45 17.06 -0.54 0.81
N PHE A 46 16.51 -1.63 0.27
CA PHE A 46 15.48 -2.44 0.91
C PHE A 46 16.06 -3.77 1.38
N LYS A 47 15.72 -4.17 2.60
CA LYS A 47 16.05 -5.48 3.15
C LYS A 47 14.81 -6.21 3.59
N LEU A 48 14.72 -7.47 3.20
CA LEU A 48 13.60 -8.36 3.48
C LEU A 48 14.02 -9.46 4.48
N PRO A 49 13.08 -10.02 5.25
CA PRO A 49 13.35 -11.14 6.12
C PRO A 49 13.61 -12.43 5.30
N LYS A 50 14.08 -13.46 5.98
CA LYS A 50 14.31 -14.78 5.39
C LYS A 50 13.02 -15.31 4.74
N ASN A 51 13.14 -15.96 3.58
CA ASN A 51 12.03 -16.51 2.79
C ASN A 51 11.06 -15.47 2.23
N VAL A 52 11.48 -14.22 2.18
CA VAL A 52 10.83 -13.17 1.38
C VAL A 52 11.87 -12.63 0.40
N TYR A 53 11.52 -12.55 -0.87
CA TYR A 53 12.46 -12.22 -1.95
C TYR A 53 11.99 -10.97 -2.69
N ASN A 54 12.92 -10.10 -3.01
CA ASN A 54 12.64 -8.96 -3.88
C ASN A 54 12.33 -9.44 -5.32
N THR A 55 11.31 -8.88 -5.93
CA THR A 55 10.97 -9.11 -7.35
C THR A 55 11.60 -8.06 -8.26
N GLU A 56 12.15 -7.02 -7.68
CA GLU A 56 12.85 -5.91 -8.32
C GLU A 56 14.20 -5.69 -7.65
N SER A 57 14.97 -4.72 -8.11
CA SER A 57 16.24 -4.38 -7.46
C SER A 57 16.00 -3.94 -6.01
N PRO A 58 16.76 -4.46 -5.04
CA PRO A 58 16.71 -3.97 -3.67
C PRO A 58 17.29 -2.56 -3.51
N GLU A 59 17.98 -2.08 -4.52
CA GLU A 59 18.57 -0.75 -4.56
C GLU A 59 17.88 0.10 -5.63
N MET A 60 17.49 1.30 -5.25
CA MET A 60 16.90 2.31 -6.13
C MET A 60 17.61 3.64 -5.94
N VAL A 61 17.66 4.44 -7.00
CA VAL A 61 18.22 5.79 -6.96
C VAL A 61 17.19 6.76 -7.53
N ILE A 62 16.93 7.83 -6.78
CA ILE A 62 16.15 8.97 -7.27
C ILE A 62 17.14 10.10 -7.53
N ASP A 63 17.17 10.61 -8.75
CA ASP A 63 18.16 11.60 -9.18
C ASP A 63 18.09 12.89 -8.35
N SER A 64 16.89 13.37 -8.11
CA SER A 64 16.69 14.54 -7.26
C SER A 64 15.27 14.62 -6.71
N ILE A 65 15.14 15.24 -5.53
CA ILE A 65 13.87 15.62 -4.93
C ILE A 65 13.98 17.07 -4.48
N ALA A 66 13.25 17.97 -5.14
CA ALA A 66 13.26 19.39 -4.82
C ALA A 66 12.62 19.70 -3.44
N PRO A 67 12.87 20.86 -2.84
CA PRO A 67 12.19 21.27 -1.61
C PRO A 67 10.68 21.21 -1.72
N GLY A 68 10.03 20.50 -0.80
CA GLY A 68 8.58 20.29 -0.78
C GLY A 68 8.08 19.17 -1.71
N GLU A 69 8.89 18.70 -2.63
CA GLU A 69 8.52 17.65 -3.59
C GLU A 69 8.35 16.30 -2.89
N VAL A 70 7.43 15.49 -3.45
CA VAL A 70 7.18 14.11 -3.06
C VAL A 70 7.47 13.20 -4.24
N ALA A 71 8.38 12.25 -4.05
CA ALA A 71 8.66 11.18 -5.01
C ALA A 71 7.96 9.89 -4.55
N THR A 72 7.16 9.29 -5.42
CA THR A 72 6.51 8.02 -5.16
C THR A 72 7.29 6.89 -5.81
N LEU A 73 7.46 5.79 -5.08
CA LEU A 73 8.14 4.60 -5.58
C LEU A 73 7.44 3.33 -5.12
N ASP A 74 7.56 2.31 -5.93
CA ASP A 74 7.02 0.98 -5.65
C ASP A 74 8.16 -0.01 -5.44
N TYR A 75 8.02 -0.90 -4.48
CA TYR A 75 8.94 -1.98 -4.21
C TYR A 75 8.20 -3.30 -4.11
N GLY A 76 8.47 -4.20 -5.06
CA GLY A 76 7.83 -5.52 -5.16
C GLY A 76 8.60 -6.60 -4.42
N PHE A 77 7.87 -7.53 -3.81
CA PHE A 77 8.43 -8.71 -3.15
C PHE A 77 7.52 -9.94 -3.28
N LEU A 78 8.12 -11.12 -3.13
CA LEU A 78 7.45 -12.42 -3.14
C LEU A 78 7.58 -13.06 -1.76
N VAL A 79 6.48 -13.49 -1.19
CA VAL A 79 6.46 -14.27 0.06
C VAL A 79 6.56 -15.76 -0.28
N ASN A 80 7.66 -16.39 0.05
CA ASN A 80 7.81 -17.81 -0.18
C ASN A 80 6.88 -18.62 0.74
N LYS A 81 6.43 -19.80 0.28
CA LYS A 81 5.61 -20.72 1.07
C LYS A 81 6.29 -21.23 2.35
N ARG A 82 7.62 -21.09 2.45
CA ARG A 82 8.44 -21.46 3.62
C ARG A 82 8.61 -20.31 4.63
N PHE A 83 7.92 -19.18 4.42
CA PHE A 83 7.94 -18.10 5.39
C PHE A 83 7.16 -18.51 6.64
N GLU A 84 7.79 -18.41 7.81
CA GLU A 84 7.24 -18.90 9.08
C GLU A 84 6.70 -17.75 9.98
N GLY A 85 6.82 -16.50 9.55
CA GLY A 85 6.35 -15.36 10.33
C GLY A 85 4.85 -15.05 10.11
N ASP A 86 4.28 -14.33 11.04
CA ASP A 86 2.93 -13.76 10.93
C ASP A 86 2.91 -12.38 10.25
N SER A 87 4.07 -11.72 10.21
CA SER A 87 4.25 -10.40 9.64
C SER A 87 5.58 -10.26 8.91
N ILE A 88 5.59 -9.48 7.84
CA ILE A 88 6.78 -9.16 7.05
C ILE A 88 7.21 -7.74 7.41
N ALA A 89 8.48 -7.57 7.77
CA ALA A 89 9.10 -6.27 7.95
C ALA A 89 10.00 -5.95 6.75
N VAL A 90 9.64 -4.92 6.00
CA VAL A 90 10.48 -4.35 4.95
C VAL A 90 11.31 -3.25 5.56
N MET A 91 12.62 -3.44 5.63
CA MET A 91 13.55 -2.43 6.14
C MET A 91 13.95 -1.50 5.00
N LEU A 92 13.78 -0.21 5.20
CA LEU A 92 14.24 0.84 4.29
C LEU A 92 15.39 1.60 4.90
N SER A 93 16.48 1.74 4.16
CA SER A 93 17.48 2.77 4.40
C SER A 93 17.56 3.71 3.21
N ALA A 94 17.60 5.01 3.45
CA ALA A 94 17.76 6.01 2.40
C ALA A 94 18.73 7.11 2.84
N ALA A 95 19.57 7.54 1.91
CA ALA A 95 20.52 8.64 2.10
C ALA A 95 20.68 9.42 0.80
N GLU A 96 20.91 10.73 0.90
CA GLU A 96 21.27 11.59 -0.22
C GLU A 96 22.79 11.87 -0.23
N ASP A 97 23.31 12.44 -1.32
CA ASP A 97 24.75 12.59 -1.55
C ASP A 97 25.51 13.32 -0.43
N SER A 98 24.91 14.33 0.18
CA SER A 98 25.58 15.07 1.26
C SER A 98 25.53 14.36 2.61
N HIS A 99 24.80 13.24 2.69
CA HIS A 99 24.56 12.48 3.92
C HIS A 99 24.00 13.35 5.08
N SER A 100 23.41 14.49 4.75
CA SER A 100 22.79 15.37 5.73
C SER A 100 21.40 14.90 6.15
N SER A 101 20.82 13.99 5.37
CA SER A 101 19.54 13.34 5.66
C SER A 101 19.68 11.83 5.50
N TYR A 102 19.20 11.10 6.50
CA TYR A 102 19.25 9.65 6.53
C TYR A 102 17.93 9.10 7.08
N ILE A 103 17.40 8.10 6.42
CA ILE A 103 16.20 7.35 6.84
C ILE A 103 16.62 5.92 7.13
N ASN A 104 16.13 5.36 8.22
CA ASN A 104 16.25 3.95 8.56
C ASN A 104 14.98 3.52 9.28
N GLU A 105 14.03 2.97 8.54
CA GLU A 105 12.70 2.64 9.02
C GLU A 105 12.30 1.23 8.61
N ALA A 106 11.37 0.65 9.36
CA ALA A 106 10.79 -0.66 9.08
C ALA A 106 9.27 -0.53 8.88
N TYR A 107 8.78 -1.06 7.78
CA TYR A 107 7.34 -1.11 7.46
C TYR A 107 6.86 -2.54 7.58
N LYS A 108 5.81 -2.76 8.37
CA LYS A 108 5.30 -4.10 8.65
C LYS A 108 3.92 -4.31 8.04
N VAL A 109 3.73 -5.51 7.51
CA VAL A 109 2.43 -5.99 7.02
C VAL A 109 2.20 -7.41 7.53
N LYS A 110 0.98 -7.71 7.98
CA LYS A 110 0.62 -9.07 8.40
C LYS A 110 0.37 -9.97 7.20
N VAL A 111 0.82 -11.21 7.31
CA VAL A 111 0.56 -12.26 6.31
C VAL A 111 -0.84 -12.81 6.55
N GLY A 112 -1.65 -12.86 5.49
CA GLY A 112 -3.03 -13.35 5.53
C GLY A 112 -4.06 -12.36 6.05
N GLU A 113 -3.67 -11.16 6.51
CA GLU A 113 -4.60 -10.10 6.85
C GLU A 113 -5.12 -9.44 5.57
N TYR A 114 -6.43 -9.20 5.49
CA TYR A 114 -7.02 -8.48 4.37
C TYR A 114 -6.52 -7.03 4.38
N LEU A 115 -5.79 -6.68 3.33
CA LEU A 115 -5.46 -5.29 3.07
C LEU A 115 -6.72 -4.64 2.51
N THR A 116 -7.38 -3.83 3.32
CA THR A 116 -8.47 -3.02 2.85
C THR A 116 -7.92 -2.06 1.79
N ALA A 117 -8.19 -2.36 0.52
CA ALA A 117 -8.20 -1.29 -0.46
C ALA A 117 -9.16 -0.24 0.10
N ALA A 118 -8.66 0.97 0.33
CA ALA A 118 -9.50 2.07 0.75
C ALA A 118 -10.42 2.44 -0.42
N SER A 119 -11.46 1.66 -0.63
CA SER A 119 -12.55 2.03 -1.51
C SER A 119 -13.36 3.10 -0.78
N SER A 120 -13.07 4.34 -1.07
CA SER A 120 -13.92 5.43 -0.63
C SER A 120 -15.16 5.44 -1.52
N ILE A 121 -16.27 4.92 -1.01
CA ILE A 121 -17.57 5.09 -1.66
C ILE A 121 -18.11 6.43 -1.18
N LYS A 122 -18.29 7.38 -2.12
CA LYS A 122 -18.99 8.62 -1.83
C LYS A 122 -20.49 8.36 -1.87
N ILE A 123 -21.14 8.41 -0.73
CA ILE A 123 -22.59 8.39 -0.61
C ILE A 123 -23.04 9.79 -0.20
N ASN A 124 -23.87 10.44 -0.99
CA ASN A 124 -24.38 11.81 -0.73
C ASN A 124 -23.29 12.84 -0.44
N GLY A 125 -22.16 12.78 -1.13
CA GLY A 125 -21.04 13.70 -0.94
C GLY A 125 -20.18 13.41 0.28
N GLN A 126 -20.49 12.41 1.09
CA GLN A 126 -19.67 11.95 2.21
C GLN A 126 -18.84 10.73 1.82
N VAL A 127 -17.60 10.71 2.28
CA VAL A 127 -16.70 9.57 2.08
C VAL A 127 -16.91 8.58 3.21
N ALA A 128 -17.56 7.46 2.94
CA ALA A 128 -17.65 6.35 3.87
C ALA A 128 -16.43 5.44 3.68
N ARG A 129 -15.61 5.32 4.71
CA ARG A 129 -14.52 4.32 4.75
C ARG A 129 -15.06 3.08 5.44
N HIS A 130 -15.20 2.01 4.69
CA HIS A 130 -15.60 0.72 5.23
C HIS A 130 -14.48 -0.29 5.10
N ASN A 131 -14.15 -0.91 6.21
CA ASN A 131 -13.43 -2.18 6.23
C ASN A 131 -14.43 -3.26 5.82
N LEU A 132 -14.59 -3.47 4.52
CA LEU A 132 -15.53 -4.44 4.01
C LEU A 132 -14.99 -5.84 4.19
N GLN A 133 -15.43 -6.52 5.24
CA GLN A 133 -15.48 -7.97 5.23
C GLN A 133 -16.63 -8.41 4.29
N PRO A 134 -16.44 -9.48 3.49
CA PRO A 134 -17.51 -9.93 2.58
C PRO A 134 -18.86 -10.17 3.26
N GLN A 135 -18.87 -10.41 4.56
CA GLN A 135 -20.07 -10.62 5.37
C GLN A 135 -20.78 -9.32 5.77
N ASP A 136 -20.02 -8.25 5.98
CA ASP A 136 -20.57 -6.97 6.43
C ASP A 136 -21.14 -6.15 5.28
N PHE A 137 -20.69 -6.43 4.06
CA PHE A 137 -21.16 -5.78 2.84
C PHE A 137 -22.67 -5.95 2.61
N HIS A 138 -23.23 -7.04 3.13
CA HIS A 138 -24.62 -7.42 2.86
C HIS A 138 -25.65 -6.63 3.68
N LEU A 139 -25.33 -6.18 4.88
CA LEU A 139 -26.32 -5.64 5.82
C LEU A 139 -26.35 -4.11 5.85
N SER A 140 -25.23 -3.43 5.68
CA SER A 140 -25.16 -1.99 5.85
C SER A 140 -25.53 -1.17 4.61
N PHE A 141 -25.50 -1.78 3.42
CA PHE A 141 -25.67 -1.08 2.15
C PHE A 141 -27.02 -1.29 1.46
N LYS A 142 -27.85 -2.19 1.95
CA LYS A 142 -29.04 -2.63 1.23
C LYS A 142 -30.11 -1.55 1.07
N SER A 143 -30.22 -0.59 1.95
CA SER A 143 -31.24 0.45 1.88
C SER A 143 -30.76 1.77 1.27
N GLU A 144 -29.50 2.14 1.47
CA GLU A 144 -29.00 3.46 1.02
C GLU A 144 -28.41 3.44 -0.39
N LEU A 145 -27.83 2.31 -0.81
CA LEU A 145 -27.26 2.18 -2.14
C LEU A 145 -28.32 2.03 -3.25
N LEU A 146 -29.48 1.46 -2.96
CA LEU A 146 -30.55 1.27 -3.95
C LEU A 146 -31.22 2.57 -4.37
N GLU A 147 -31.17 3.61 -3.55
CA GLU A 147 -31.81 4.90 -3.86
C GLU A 147 -30.94 5.88 -4.64
N ASN A 148 -29.60 5.71 -4.65
CA ASN A 148 -28.68 6.77 -5.09
C ASN A 148 -27.60 6.34 -6.10
N ILE A 149 -27.63 5.11 -6.65
CA ILE A 149 -26.57 4.64 -7.56
C ILE A 149 -27.11 4.56 -9.00
N PRO A 150 -26.34 5.07 -9.99
CA PRO A 150 -26.67 4.87 -11.41
C PRO A 150 -26.68 3.38 -11.77
N GLU A 151 -27.54 2.99 -12.71
CA GLU A 151 -27.83 1.63 -13.13
C GLU A 151 -26.63 0.68 -13.29
N LEU A 152 -25.46 1.19 -13.65
CA LEU A 152 -24.26 0.38 -13.85
C LEU A 152 -23.70 -0.24 -12.55
N HIS A 153 -23.92 0.40 -11.41
CA HIS A 153 -23.52 -0.11 -10.10
C HIS A 153 -24.54 -1.07 -9.49
N LEU A 154 -25.79 -0.95 -9.87
CA LEU A 154 -26.85 -1.88 -9.48
C LEU A 154 -26.61 -3.30 -10.02
N LEU A 155 -26.08 -3.43 -11.24
CA LEU A 155 -25.72 -4.73 -11.83
C LEU A 155 -24.61 -5.44 -11.06
N THR A 156 -23.63 -4.72 -10.57
CA THR A 156 -22.53 -5.30 -9.77
C THR A 156 -23.00 -5.72 -8.38
N LEU A 157 -23.90 -4.95 -7.78
CA LEU A 157 -24.52 -5.29 -6.48
C LEU A 157 -25.50 -6.44 -6.58
N GLN A 158 -26.28 -6.52 -7.67
CA GLN A 158 -27.18 -7.62 -7.90
C GLN A 158 -26.46 -8.96 -8.12
N SER A 159 -25.32 -8.96 -8.78
CA SER A 159 -24.51 -10.17 -8.95
C SER A 159 -23.94 -10.67 -7.61
N HIS A 160 -23.63 -9.80 -6.69
CA HIS A 160 -23.19 -10.16 -5.34
C HIS A 160 -24.35 -10.60 -4.43
N LEU A 161 -25.54 -10.04 -4.62
CA LEU A 161 -26.75 -10.43 -3.89
C LEU A 161 -27.28 -11.81 -4.30
N GLN A 162 -27.10 -12.20 -5.57
CA GLN A 162 -27.52 -13.53 -6.06
C GLN A 162 -26.67 -14.69 -5.53
N ILE A 163 -25.41 -14.43 -5.18
CA ILE A 163 -24.52 -15.48 -4.62
C ILE A 163 -24.92 -15.86 -3.18
N HIS A 164 -25.68 -15.03 -2.49
CA HIS A 164 -26.13 -15.28 -1.12
C HIS A 164 -27.57 -15.76 -0.98
N GLN A 165 -28.31 -15.92 -2.09
CA GLN A 165 -29.67 -16.48 -2.04
C GLN A 165 -29.73 -18.00 -2.38
N MET A 166 -28.56 -18.59 -2.56
CA MET A 166 -28.41 -20.04 -2.59
C MET A 166 -27.71 -20.46 -1.27
#